data_dcf4c6f624689fc99d082a605f47ed4b
#
_entry.id   dcf4c6f624689fc99d082a605f47ed4b
#
_cell.length_a   1.000
_cell.length_b   1.000
_cell.length_c   1.000
_cell.angle_alpha   90.00
_cell.angle_beta   90.00
_cell.angle_gamma   90.00
#
_symmetry.space_group_name_H-M   'P 1'
#
loop_
_entity.id
_entity.type
_entity.pdbx_description
1 polymer ?
#
loop_
_entity_poly.entity_id
_entity_poly.type
_entity_poly.pdbx_seq_one_letter_code
_entity_poly.pdbx_strand_id
1 'polypeptide(L)'
;MSWIFSSNILLPKATDVKVTEIVVKKRKRRMYLFSGNEIIKSYKIDLGFAPEGHKKFEGDGKTPEGSYKIDRKNRNSKYHLSIGISYPNSKDQYFAKLKGKLPGGDIFIHGTDKPFRWFQKDWTAGCIAVSNNEIREIFNLVRIGTPIFIEP
;
A
#
# COMPACT_ATOMS: atom_id res chain seq x y z
N MET A 1 -48.15 -26.63 12.92
CA MET A 1 -47.12 -25.88 13.63
C MET A 1 -45.95 -25.67 12.70
N SER A 2 -45.76 -24.46 12.23
CA SER A 2 -44.57 -24.11 11.42
C SER A 2 -43.49 -23.60 12.36
N TRP A 3 -42.37 -24.26 12.38
CA TRP A 3 -41.19 -23.79 13.06
C TRP A 3 -40.47 -22.85 12.13
N ILE A 4 -40.51 -21.54 12.40
CA ILE A 4 -39.68 -20.55 11.68
C ILE A 4 -38.35 -20.54 12.41
N PHE A 5 -37.35 -21.20 11.83
CA PHE A 5 -35.95 -20.97 12.21
C PHE A 5 -35.52 -19.65 11.60
N SER A 6 -35.63 -18.58 12.38
CA SER A 6 -34.96 -17.32 12.06
C SER A 6 -33.47 -17.54 12.29
N SER A 7 -32.76 -17.96 11.28
CA SER A 7 -31.30 -17.87 11.33
C SER A 7 -30.94 -16.40 11.25
N ASN A 8 -30.75 -15.77 12.38
CA ASN A 8 -30.07 -14.49 12.45
C ASN A 8 -28.63 -14.71 11.99
N ILE A 9 -28.40 -14.62 10.69
CA ILE A 9 -27.06 -14.47 10.15
C ILE A 9 -26.64 -13.07 10.58
N LEU A 10 -25.85 -12.98 11.63
CA LEU A 10 -25.15 -11.75 12.00
C LEU A 10 -24.14 -11.47 10.87
N LEU A 11 -24.53 -10.61 9.93
CA LEU A 11 -23.59 -10.06 8.99
C LEU A 11 -22.54 -9.27 9.80
N PRO A 12 -21.24 -9.53 9.63
CA PRO A 12 -20.23 -8.77 10.34
C PRO A 12 -20.40 -7.28 10.01
N LYS A 13 -20.40 -6.45 11.05
CA LYS A 13 -20.40 -4.99 10.88
C LYS A 13 -19.19 -4.62 10.05
N ALA A 14 -19.29 -3.56 9.21
CA ALA A 14 -18.17 -3.06 8.39
C ALA A 14 -16.89 -2.81 9.22
N THR A 15 -17.03 -2.54 10.53
CA THR A 15 -15.95 -2.38 11.50
C THR A 15 -15.23 -3.68 11.85
N ASP A 16 -15.83 -4.85 11.54
CA ASP A 16 -15.27 -6.16 11.86
C ASP A 16 -14.45 -6.76 10.69
N VAL A 17 -14.40 -6.05 9.56
CA VAL A 17 -13.63 -6.49 8.40
C VAL A 17 -12.15 -6.26 8.67
N LYS A 18 -11.39 -7.34 8.67
CA LYS A 18 -9.95 -7.32 8.90
C LYS A 18 -9.20 -7.48 7.59
N VAL A 19 -8.37 -6.50 7.25
CA VAL A 19 -7.39 -6.64 6.17
C VAL A 19 -6.25 -7.52 6.67
N THR A 20 -6.05 -8.64 5.99
CA THR A 20 -5.00 -9.62 6.35
C THR A 20 -3.75 -9.45 5.50
N GLU A 21 -3.85 -8.87 4.32
CA GLU A 21 -2.74 -8.68 3.38
C GLU A 21 -3.06 -7.59 2.38
N ILE A 22 -2.01 -6.90 1.94
CA ILE A 22 -2.06 -5.97 0.81
C ILE A 22 -1.24 -6.57 -0.32
N VAL A 23 -1.77 -6.57 -1.55
CA VAL A 23 -1.04 -6.97 -2.75
C VAL A 23 -1.02 -5.81 -3.73
N VAL A 24 0.18 -5.41 -4.14
CA VAL A 24 0.39 -4.38 -5.16
C VAL A 24 0.87 -5.06 -6.42
N LYS A 25 0.19 -4.81 -7.53
CA LYS A 25 0.58 -5.26 -8.87
C LYS A 25 1.02 -4.04 -9.66
N LYS A 26 2.32 -3.81 -9.70
CA LYS A 26 2.91 -2.59 -10.27
C LYS A 26 2.54 -2.41 -11.73
N ARG A 27 2.70 -3.46 -12.55
CA ARG A 27 2.39 -3.41 -13.98
C ARG A 27 0.93 -3.06 -14.24
N LYS A 28 0.02 -3.55 -13.41
CA LYS A 28 -1.41 -3.26 -13.52
C LYS A 28 -1.81 -1.91 -12.93
N ARG A 29 -0.92 -1.26 -12.20
CA ARG A 29 -1.23 -0.05 -11.40
C ARG A 29 -2.44 -0.28 -10.50
N ARG A 30 -2.43 -1.43 -9.79
CA ARG A 30 -3.52 -1.82 -8.88
C ARG A 30 -2.96 -2.24 -7.53
N MET A 31 -3.70 -1.90 -6.50
CA MET A 31 -3.49 -2.36 -5.14
C MET A 31 -4.77 -2.98 -4.62
N TYR A 32 -4.63 -4.16 -4.01
CA TYR A 32 -5.74 -4.95 -3.49
C TYR A 32 -5.60 -5.11 -1.99
N LEU A 33 -6.70 -4.93 -1.27
CA LEU A 33 -6.79 -5.30 0.13
C LEU A 33 -7.52 -6.64 0.23
N PHE A 34 -6.87 -7.60 0.88
CA PHE A 34 -7.41 -8.94 1.10
C PHE A 34 -7.90 -9.11 2.53
N SER A 35 -9.00 -9.83 2.70
CA SER A 35 -9.41 -10.42 3.96
C SER A 35 -9.45 -11.94 3.76
N GLY A 36 -8.43 -12.63 4.27
CA GLY A 36 -8.22 -14.04 3.93
C GLY A 36 -7.98 -14.19 2.43
N ASN A 37 -8.81 -14.99 1.75
CA ASN A 37 -8.70 -15.22 0.31
C ASN A 37 -9.55 -14.26 -0.53
N GLU A 38 -10.28 -13.35 0.09
CA GLU A 38 -11.19 -12.45 -0.61
C GLU A 38 -10.58 -11.07 -0.81
N ILE A 39 -10.71 -10.53 -2.02
CA ILE A 39 -10.41 -9.13 -2.31
C ILE A 39 -11.58 -8.30 -1.83
N ILE A 40 -11.35 -7.45 -0.82
CA ILE A 40 -12.40 -6.59 -0.28
C ILE A 40 -12.36 -5.18 -0.85
N LYS A 41 -11.20 -4.73 -1.34
CA LYS A 41 -11.00 -3.41 -1.97
C LYS A 41 -9.94 -3.49 -3.06
N SER A 42 -10.12 -2.65 -4.08
CA SER A 42 -9.18 -2.49 -5.18
C SER A 42 -9.02 -1.00 -5.51
N TYR A 43 -7.79 -0.57 -5.70
CA TYR A 43 -7.46 0.83 -5.97
C TYR A 43 -6.54 0.95 -7.17
N LYS A 44 -6.78 1.96 -7.99
CA LYS A 44 -5.82 2.41 -8.99
C LYS A 44 -4.72 3.20 -8.27
N ILE A 45 -3.47 2.97 -8.64
CA ILE A 45 -2.31 3.59 -7.98
C ILE A 45 -1.39 4.28 -8.97
N ASP A 46 -0.63 5.25 -8.48
CA ASP A 46 0.56 5.77 -9.13
C ASP A 46 1.80 5.34 -8.34
N LEU A 47 2.90 5.17 -9.04
CA LEU A 47 4.17 4.67 -8.52
C LEU A 47 5.28 5.74 -8.61
N GLY A 48 6.51 5.33 -8.33
CA GLY A 48 7.68 6.16 -8.55
C GLY A 48 7.91 6.50 -10.02
N PHE A 49 8.63 7.57 -10.30
CA PHE A 49 8.82 8.09 -11.65
C PHE A 49 9.66 7.16 -12.57
N ALA A 50 10.33 6.17 -12.00
CA ALA A 50 11.00 5.08 -12.72
C ALA A 50 10.42 3.74 -12.25
N PRO A 51 9.18 3.41 -12.63
CA PRO A 51 8.38 2.38 -11.94
C PRO A 51 8.87 0.95 -12.15
N GLU A 52 9.62 0.68 -13.20
CA GLU A 52 10.07 -0.68 -13.50
C GLU A 52 11.27 -1.07 -12.64
N GLY A 53 11.18 -2.25 -12.03
CA GLY A 53 12.23 -2.82 -11.21
C GLY A 53 12.12 -2.45 -9.74
N HIS A 54 12.87 -3.18 -8.93
CA HIS A 54 12.91 -3.00 -7.49
C HIS A 54 13.73 -1.76 -7.11
N LYS A 55 13.23 -0.97 -6.15
CA LYS A 55 13.98 0.13 -5.56
C LYS A 55 15.26 -0.38 -4.91
N LYS A 56 16.38 0.28 -5.23
CA LYS A 56 17.71 -0.09 -4.72
C LYS A 56 18.39 1.06 -3.98
N PHE A 57 18.21 2.29 -4.45
CA PHE A 57 18.95 3.46 -3.97
C PHE A 57 18.04 4.66 -3.78
N GLU A 58 18.44 5.51 -2.86
CA GLU A 58 17.82 6.82 -2.69
C GLU A 58 17.87 7.59 -4.00
N GLY A 59 16.74 8.18 -4.39
CA GLY A 59 16.66 9.01 -5.60
C GLY A 59 16.46 8.23 -6.90
N ASP A 60 16.37 6.90 -6.87
CA ASP A 60 16.23 6.12 -8.12
C ASP A 60 14.81 6.17 -8.72
N GLY A 61 13.85 6.73 -8.00
CA GLY A 61 12.46 6.86 -8.48
C GLY A 61 11.71 5.56 -8.58
N LYS A 62 12.22 4.49 -7.99
CA LYS A 62 11.61 3.17 -8.05
C LYS A 62 10.78 2.90 -6.81
N THR A 63 9.69 2.15 -7.00
CA THR A 63 8.91 1.58 -5.91
C THR A 63 9.45 0.19 -5.61
N PRO A 64 9.65 -0.17 -4.31
CA PRO A 64 10.17 -1.49 -3.94
C PRO A 64 9.32 -2.64 -4.49
N GLU A 65 9.96 -3.79 -4.67
CA GLU A 65 9.30 -5.06 -5.00
C GLU A 65 9.68 -6.10 -3.95
N GLY A 66 8.74 -6.99 -3.62
CA GLY A 66 8.94 -8.05 -2.63
C GLY A 66 8.02 -7.91 -1.44
N SER A 67 8.39 -8.61 -0.36
CA SER A 67 7.58 -8.71 0.87
C SER A 67 8.04 -7.71 1.91
N TYR A 68 7.09 -6.90 2.38
CA TYR A 68 7.29 -5.91 3.42
C TYR A 68 6.11 -5.94 4.40
N LYS A 69 6.09 -5.01 5.33
CA LYS A 69 4.98 -4.80 6.28
C LYS A 69 4.63 -3.33 6.35
N ILE A 70 3.41 -3.05 6.71
CA ILE A 70 3.01 -1.71 7.15
C ILE A 70 3.57 -1.51 8.56
N ASP A 71 4.46 -0.56 8.73
CA ASP A 71 5.16 -0.33 10.01
C ASP A 71 4.80 0.99 10.68
N ARG A 72 4.11 1.89 9.99
CA ARG A 72 3.78 3.23 10.50
C ARG A 72 2.44 3.72 9.98
N LYS A 73 1.78 4.58 10.75
CA LYS A 73 0.61 5.35 10.31
C LYS A 73 0.83 6.81 10.69
N ASN A 74 0.69 7.72 9.72
CA ASN A 74 0.91 9.14 9.92
C ASN A 74 -0.35 9.94 9.55
N ARG A 75 -0.96 10.58 10.57
CA ARG A 75 -2.13 11.45 10.38
C ARG A 75 -1.76 12.86 9.92
N ASN A 76 -0.51 13.27 10.13
CA ASN A 76 -0.01 14.60 9.81
C ASN A 76 0.92 14.60 8.60
N SER A 77 0.64 13.70 7.66
CA SER A 77 1.42 13.59 6.44
C SER A 77 1.24 14.83 5.58
N LYS A 78 2.33 15.22 4.90
CA LYS A 78 2.31 16.23 3.83
C LYS A 78 1.27 15.91 2.75
N TYR A 79 0.92 14.64 2.57
CA TYR A 79 -0.01 14.14 1.57
C TYR A 79 -1.32 13.67 2.21
N HIS A 80 -1.82 14.39 3.18
CA HIS A 80 -3.05 14.13 3.93
C HIS A 80 -2.87 13.04 4.99
N LEU A 81 -3.03 11.78 4.61
CA LEU A 81 -2.74 10.62 5.46
C LEU A 81 -1.72 9.75 4.76
N SER A 82 -0.95 8.98 5.52
CA SER A 82 -0.04 8.00 4.96
C SER A 82 0.15 6.80 5.87
N ILE A 83 0.44 5.65 5.25
CA ILE A 83 0.87 4.45 5.95
C ILE A 83 2.23 4.04 5.40
N GLY A 84 3.17 3.73 6.27
CA GLY A 84 4.55 3.43 5.92
C GLY A 84 4.78 1.99 5.61
N ILE A 85 5.59 1.74 4.58
CA ILE A 85 6.05 0.42 4.18
C ILE A 85 7.46 0.22 4.74
N SER A 86 7.76 -0.98 5.23
CA SER A 86 9.01 -1.30 5.94
C SER A 86 10.25 -1.44 5.04
N TYR A 87 10.29 -0.73 3.92
CA TYR A 87 11.50 -0.60 3.11
C TYR A 87 12.43 0.47 3.71
N PRO A 88 13.76 0.30 3.76
CA PRO A 88 14.53 -0.88 3.34
C PRO A 88 14.56 -1.97 4.42
N ASN A 89 14.51 -3.23 4.01
CA ASN A 89 14.83 -4.34 4.89
C ASN A 89 16.36 -4.54 4.97
N SER A 90 16.84 -5.52 5.75
CA SER A 90 18.27 -5.75 5.92
C SER A 90 18.98 -6.11 4.61
N LYS A 91 18.32 -6.86 3.73
CA LYS A 91 18.84 -7.21 2.41
C LYS A 91 18.99 -5.97 1.52
N ASP A 92 18.01 -5.10 1.52
CA ASP A 92 18.03 -3.83 0.78
C ASP A 92 19.18 -2.93 1.26
N GLN A 93 19.36 -2.83 2.57
CA GLN A 93 20.42 -2.04 3.19
C GLN A 93 21.80 -2.59 2.85
N TYR A 94 21.96 -3.91 2.92
CA TYR A 94 23.21 -4.57 2.60
C TYR A 94 23.60 -4.35 1.13
N PHE A 95 22.67 -4.51 0.22
CA PHE A 95 22.91 -4.28 -1.22
C PHE A 95 23.38 -2.84 -1.49
N ALA A 96 22.71 -1.86 -0.94
CA ALA A 96 23.09 -0.46 -1.12
C ALA A 96 24.48 -0.18 -0.54
N LYS A 97 24.78 -0.73 0.64
CA LYS A 97 26.09 -0.59 1.28
C LYS A 97 27.21 -1.15 0.42
N LEU A 98 27.00 -2.33 -0.20
CA LEU A 98 27.99 -2.93 -1.12
C LEU A 98 28.29 -2.02 -2.31
N LYS A 99 27.33 -1.19 -2.73
CA LYS A 99 27.50 -0.25 -3.84
C LYS A 99 27.96 1.13 -3.38
N GLY A 100 28.22 1.32 -2.07
CA GLY A 100 28.61 2.61 -1.52
C GLY A 100 27.52 3.67 -1.59
N LYS A 101 26.25 3.26 -1.57
CA LYS A 101 25.07 4.14 -1.70
C LYS A 101 24.12 3.96 -0.54
N LEU A 102 23.22 4.95 -0.37
CA LEU A 102 22.10 4.85 0.57
C LEU A 102 20.91 4.17 -0.12
N PRO A 103 20.19 3.29 0.59
CA PRO A 103 19.02 2.63 0.01
C PRO A 103 17.83 3.57 -0.17
N GLY A 104 17.81 4.69 0.55
CA GLY A 104 16.64 5.52 0.72
C GLY A 104 15.68 4.94 1.76
N GLY A 105 14.49 5.48 1.82
CA GLY A 105 13.45 5.10 2.75
C GLY A 105 12.21 5.95 2.55
N ASP A 106 11.39 6.09 3.60
CA ASP A 106 10.17 6.88 3.55
C ASP A 106 9.26 6.50 2.38
N ILE A 107 9.07 5.20 2.20
CA ILE A 107 8.13 4.65 1.23
C ILE A 107 6.79 4.50 1.93
N PHE A 108 5.81 5.24 1.43
CA PHE A 108 4.46 5.30 1.99
C PHE A 108 3.42 4.97 0.92
N ILE A 109 2.27 4.51 1.38
CA ILE A 109 1.01 4.64 0.65
C ILE A 109 0.39 5.94 1.14
N HIS A 110 0.13 6.90 0.25
CA HIS A 110 -0.37 8.22 0.64
C HIS A 110 -1.45 8.71 -0.31
N GLY A 111 -2.18 9.72 0.13
CA GLY A 111 -3.18 10.38 -0.69
C GLY A 111 -2.58 11.44 -1.61
N THR A 112 -3.38 11.88 -2.54
CA THR A 112 -3.12 13.04 -3.39
C THR A 112 -4.44 13.72 -3.73
N ASP A 113 -4.40 15.03 -3.80
CA ASP A 113 -5.51 15.85 -4.26
C ASP A 113 -5.49 16.08 -5.79
N LYS A 114 -4.49 15.53 -6.48
CA LYS A 114 -4.39 15.63 -7.94
C LYS A 114 -5.54 14.83 -8.58
N PRO A 115 -6.60 15.48 -9.05
CA PRO A 115 -7.79 14.76 -9.55
C PRO A 115 -7.55 14.08 -10.91
N PHE A 116 -6.50 14.46 -11.63
CA PHE A 116 -6.24 14.03 -13.00
C PHE A 116 -4.89 13.31 -13.11
N ARG A 117 -4.81 12.09 -12.57
CA ARG A 117 -3.61 11.25 -12.61
C ARG A 117 -3.17 10.87 -14.03
N TRP A 118 -4.06 11.02 -15.00
CA TRP A 118 -3.74 10.72 -16.39
C TRP A 118 -2.75 11.71 -17.02
N PHE A 119 -2.55 12.91 -16.43
CA PHE A 119 -1.54 13.88 -16.86
C PHE A 119 -0.15 13.55 -16.33
N GLN A 120 -0.05 12.96 -15.15
CA GLN A 120 1.20 12.69 -14.47
C GLN A 120 1.13 11.33 -13.80
N LYS A 121 1.17 10.29 -14.62
CA LYS A 121 1.29 8.92 -14.10
C LYS A 121 2.66 8.75 -13.48
N ASP A 122 2.71 7.94 -12.40
CA ASP A 122 3.95 7.55 -11.74
C ASP A 122 4.86 8.75 -11.44
N TRP A 123 4.34 9.66 -10.66
CA TRP A 123 4.96 10.95 -10.36
C TRP A 123 5.73 10.99 -9.05
N THR A 124 5.66 9.94 -8.24
CA THR A 124 6.28 9.92 -6.91
C THR A 124 7.78 9.64 -6.96
N ALA A 125 8.47 9.80 -5.83
CA ALA A 125 9.87 9.41 -5.69
C ALA A 125 10.04 7.94 -5.28
N GLY A 126 8.96 7.13 -5.31
CA GLY A 126 8.94 5.72 -4.95
C GLY A 126 7.71 5.32 -4.15
N CYS A 127 7.00 6.26 -3.57
CA CYS A 127 5.75 6.01 -2.83
C CYS A 127 4.63 5.52 -3.76
N ILE A 128 3.62 4.94 -3.15
CA ILE A 128 2.39 4.51 -3.82
C ILE A 128 1.31 5.55 -3.53
N ALA A 129 0.79 6.18 -4.57
CA ALA A 129 -0.21 7.23 -4.43
C ALA A 129 -1.61 6.74 -4.80
N VAL A 130 -2.57 7.12 -3.98
CA VAL A 130 -4.02 6.93 -4.19
C VAL A 130 -4.70 8.28 -4.03
N SER A 131 -6.03 8.35 -4.22
CA SER A 131 -6.76 9.60 -3.93
C SER A 131 -6.86 9.85 -2.42
N ASN A 132 -7.17 11.09 -2.04
CA ASN A 132 -7.39 11.46 -0.64
C ASN A 132 -8.56 10.68 -0.02
N ASN A 133 -9.63 10.44 -0.77
CA ASN A 133 -10.75 9.61 -0.30
C ASN A 133 -10.32 8.18 -0.06
N GLU A 134 -9.51 7.63 -0.97
CA GLU A 134 -9.03 6.26 -0.88
C GLU A 134 -8.06 6.07 0.29
N ILE A 135 -7.13 6.99 0.53
CA ILE A 135 -6.22 6.83 1.67
C ILE A 135 -6.95 6.94 3.01
N ARG A 136 -8.01 7.71 3.12
CA ARG A 136 -8.84 7.73 4.33
C ARG A 136 -9.44 6.36 4.62
N GLU A 137 -9.95 5.69 3.60
CA GLU A 137 -10.49 4.34 3.71
C GLU A 137 -9.41 3.32 4.08
N ILE A 138 -8.29 3.34 3.36
CA ILE A 138 -7.15 2.44 3.60
C ILE A 138 -6.61 2.63 5.02
N PHE A 139 -6.46 3.88 5.47
CA PHE A 139 -5.94 4.21 6.79
C PHE A 139 -6.80 3.61 7.91
N ASN A 140 -8.11 3.57 7.72
CA ASN A 140 -9.03 3.01 8.71
C ASN A 140 -9.07 1.47 8.69
N LEU A 141 -8.84 0.86 7.52
CA LEU A 141 -8.95 -0.59 7.34
C LEU A 141 -7.65 -1.33 7.66
N VAL A 142 -6.50 -0.70 7.42
CA VAL A 142 -5.19 -1.35 7.52
C VAL A 142 -4.55 -1.07 8.87
N ARG A 143 -4.00 -2.13 9.49
CA ARG A 143 -3.29 -2.06 10.79
C ARG A 143 -1.78 -2.11 10.58
N ILE A 144 -1.05 -1.53 11.52
CA ILE A 144 0.40 -1.72 11.64
C ILE A 144 0.67 -3.22 11.80
N GLY A 145 1.65 -3.75 11.06
CA GLY A 145 1.98 -5.16 11.00
C GLY A 145 1.36 -5.91 9.82
N THR A 146 0.43 -5.28 9.09
CA THR A 146 -0.18 -5.91 7.91
C THR A 146 0.89 -6.20 6.86
N PRO A 147 0.99 -7.46 6.40
CA PRO A 147 1.88 -7.82 5.29
C PRO A 147 1.49 -7.10 4.01
N ILE A 148 2.48 -6.67 3.25
CA ILE A 148 2.31 -6.13 1.91
C ILE A 148 3.28 -6.82 0.97
N PHE A 149 2.77 -7.34 -0.13
CA PHE A 149 3.55 -7.94 -1.19
C PHE A 149 3.44 -7.08 -2.44
N ILE A 150 4.60 -6.64 -2.96
CA ILE A 150 4.66 -5.75 -4.12
C ILE A 150 5.26 -6.54 -5.29
N GLU A 151 4.44 -6.84 -6.27
CA GLU A 151 4.82 -7.55 -7.49
C GLU A 151 5.31 -6.58 -8.57
N PRO A 152 6.21 -7.05 -9.47
CA PRO A 152 6.58 -6.33 -10.69
C PRO A 152 5.40 -5.90 -11.54
#